data_29d0d6e8a62daff5de6e186aa09af6ff
#
_entry.id   29d0d6e8a62daff5de6e186aa09af6ff
#
_cell.length_a   1.000
_cell.length_b   1.000
_cell.length_c   1.000
_cell.angle_alpha   90.00
_cell.angle_beta   90.00
_cell.angle_gamma   90.00
#
_symmetry.space_group_name_H-M   'P 1'
#
loop_
_entity.id
_entity.type
_entity.pdbx_description
1 polymer ?
#
loop_
_entity_poly.entity_id
_entity_poly.type
_entity_poly.pdbx_seq_one_letter_code
_entity_poly.pdbx_strand_id
1 'polypeptide(L)'
;DPADVPSFVDPDPQNNFAVWDICVGGEQAKGADQECPINFKYGMKRDFNDWLEGLGDSAPVKTLTELREWNLAHREAGSMKYEQSRFDISDEMDLEGDRARNEVDMAKDVLLSRTRGIDAVLEEHNLDAILTPSSMGAGLAARAGTPIIVVPFGFVSRAGDSSFPEGFDPNPAPF
;
A
#
# COMPACT_ATOMS: atom_id res chain seq x y z
N ASP A 1 21.96 -1.50 3.76
CA ASP A 1 21.42 -2.10 4.99
C ASP A 1 20.22 -1.26 5.47
N PRO A 2 19.09 -1.84 5.92
CA PRO A 2 17.99 -1.06 6.52
C PRO A 2 18.43 -0.15 7.67
N ALA A 3 19.49 -0.49 8.38
CA ALA A 3 20.07 0.33 9.44
C ALA A 3 20.70 1.65 8.94
N ASP A 4 20.97 1.74 7.65
CA ASP A 4 21.53 2.97 7.04
C ASP A 4 20.43 3.98 6.66
N VAL A 5 19.14 3.60 6.82
CA VAL A 5 17.99 4.46 6.49
C VAL A 5 17.56 5.23 7.74
N PRO A 6 17.79 6.55 7.83
CA PRO A 6 17.54 7.32 9.06
C PRO A 6 16.11 7.17 9.60
N SER A 7 15.10 7.13 8.73
CA SER A 7 13.71 6.96 9.14
C SER A 7 13.36 5.53 9.61
N PHE A 8 14.20 4.52 9.35
CA PHE A 8 13.93 3.14 9.78
C PHE A 8 14.46 2.86 11.20
N VAL A 9 15.44 3.63 11.64
CA VAL A 9 16.11 3.46 12.93
C VAL A 9 15.80 4.57 13.92
N ASP A 10 14.91 5.50 13.58
CA ASP A 10 14.51 6.58 14.47
C ASP A 10 13.88 5.99 15.74
N PRO A 11 14.36 6.37 16.93
CA PRO A 11 13.83 5.85 18.20
C PRO A 11 12.41 6.35 18.51
N ASP A 12 11.98 7.46 17.93
CA ASP A 12 10.60 7.94 18.04
C ASP A 12 9.69 7.18 17.08
N PRO A 13 8.71 6.40 17.56
CA PRO A 13 7.77 5.70 16.69
C PRO A 13 7.03 6.60 15.69
N GLN A 14 6.84 7.87 16.04
CA GLN A 14 6.19 8.85 15.16
C GLN A 14 7.09 9.27 13.99
N ASN A 15 8.38 9.04 14.06
CA ASN A 15 9.36 9.36 13.04
C ASN A 15 9.99 8.13 12.40
N ASN A 16 9.56 6.94 12.80
CA ASN A 16 10.09 5.67 12.31
C ASN A 16 9.18 5.08 11.24
N PHE A 17 9.66 4.98 10.00
CA PHE A 17 8.91 4.45 8.87
C PHE A 17 8.46 3.00 9.09
N ALA A 18 9.27 2.18 9.78
CA ALA A 18 8.96 0.77 9.97
C ALA A 18 7.76 0.53 10.90
N VAL A 19 7.48 1.49 11.79
CA VAL A 19 6.33 1.43 12.72
C VAL A 19 5.25 2.46 12.39
N TRP A 20 5.51 3.40 11.49
CA TRP A 20 4.53 4.31 10.91
C TRP A 20 3.66 3.53 9.93
N ASP A 21 2.61 2.95 10.45
CA ASP A 21 1.70 2.12 9.69
C ASP A 21 0.58 2.95 9.06
N ILE A 22 -0.01 2.43 8.00
CA ILE A 22 -1.19 2.98 7.35
C ILE A 22 -2.36 2.03 7.52
N CYS A 23 -3.56 2.57 7.71
CA CYS A 23 -4.79 1.79 7.83
C CYS A 23 -5.12 1.06 6.53
N VAL A 24 -4.50 -0.10 6.29
CA VAL A 24 -4.69 -0.93 5.09
C VAL A 24 -5.25 -2.30 5.38
N GLY A 25 -5.27 -2.70 6.64
CA GLY A 25 -5.65 -4.05 7.06
C GLY A 25 -7.14 -4.15 7.34
N GLY A 26 -7.90 -4.81 6.54
CA GLY A 26 -9.27 -5.27 6.73
C GLY A 26 -10.03 -4.79 7.98
N GLU A 27 -10.60 -5.73 8.69
CA GLU A 27 -11.42 -5.43 9.88
C GLU A 27 -10.66 -4.72 11.01
N GLN A 28 -9.33 -4.91 11.11
CA GLN A 28 -8.51 -4.25 12.14
C GLN A 28 -8.39 -2.74 11.92
N ALA A 29 -8.48 -2.29 10.68
CA ALA A 29 -8.42 -0.87 10.35
C ALA A 29 -9.80 -0.19 10.38
N LYS A 30 -10.88 -0.95 10.61
CA LYS A 30 -12.24 -0.43 10.65
C LYS A 30 -12.44 0.43 11.89
N GLY A 31 -12.83 1.69 11.67
CA GLY A 31 -13.00 2.66 12.77
C GLY A 31 -11.71 3.07 13.48
N ALA A 32 -10.52 2.62 13.02
CA ALA A 32 -9.24 2.87 13.69
C ALA A 32 -8.54 4.16 13.25
N ASP A 33 -9.22 5.08 12.61
CA ASP A 33 -8.65 6.30 12.01
C ASP A 33 -7.92 7.22 12.99
N GLN A 34 -8.22 7.13 14.27
CA GLN A 34 -7.56 7.93 15.28
C GLN A 34 -6.15 7.42 15.64
N GLU A 35 -5.84 6.18 15.30
CA GLU A 35 -4.62 5.49 15.71
C GLU A 35 -3.62 5.28 14.56
N CYS A 36 -4.03 5.54 13.32
CA CYS A 36 -3.18 5.33 12.14
C CYS A 36 -3.42 6.36 11.04
N PRO A 37 -2.45 6.56 10.12
CA PRO A 37 -2.61 7.45 8.97
C PRO A 37 -3.73 6.99 8.05
N ILE A 38 -4.50 7.95 7.53
CA ILE A 38 -5.67 7.65 6.70
C ILE A 38 -5.43 7.74 5.19
N ASN A 39 -4.23 8.04 4.74
CA ASN A 39 -3.92 8.29 3.33
C ASN A 39 -4.40 7.18 2.39
N PHE A 40 -4.25 5.90 2.78
CA PHE A 40 -4.76 4.80 1.96
C PHE A 40 -6.30 4.79 1.88
N LYS A 41 -6.98 4.86 3.02
CA LYS A 41 -8.45 4.83 3.10
C LYS A 41 -9.06 6.01 2.34
N TYR A 42 -8.56 7.21 2.63
CA TYR A 42 -9.01 8.45 2.00
C TYR A 42 -8.74 8.46 0.51
N GLY A 43 -7.50 8.16 0.11
CA GLY A 43 -7.10 8.14 -1.29
C GLY A 43 -7.89 7.13 -2.11
N MET A 44 -8.09 5.93 -1.58
CA MET A 44 -8.89 4.91 -2.28
C MET A 44 -10.33 5.37 -2.55
N LYS A 45 -11.00 5.96 -1.56
CA LYS A 45 -12.38 6.46 -1.77
C LYS A 45 -12.41 7.60 -2.79
N ARG A 46 -11.52 8.59 -2.64
CA ARG A 46 -11.43 9.73 -3.54
C ARG A 46 -11.18 9.28 -4.99
N ASP A 47 -10.12 8.51 -5.18
CA ASP A 47 -9.65 8.16 -6.52
C ASP A 47 -10.61 7.20 -7.24
N PHE A 48 -11.29 6.30 -6.50
CA PHE A 48 -12.35 5.47 -7.06
C PHE A 48 -13.55 6.32 -7.49
N ASN A 49 -13.98 7.26 -6.66
CA ASN A 49 -15.09 8.14 -7.02
C ASN A 49 -14.75 8.97 -8.27
N ASP A 50 -13.57 9.59 -8.30
CA ASP A 50 -13.11 10.38 -9.44
C ASP A 50 -13.01 9.54 -10.71
N TRP A 51 -12.51 8.31 -10.60
CA TRP A 51 -12.42 7.39 -11.73
C TRP A 51 -13.80 6.96 -12.24
N LEU A 52 -14.73 6.58 -11.35
CA LEU A 52 -16.09 6.18 -11.71
C LEU A 52 -16.87 7.36 -12.35
N GLU A 53 -16.70 8.56 -11.81
CA GLU A 53 -17.27 9.77 -12.42
C GLU A 53 -16.74 9.99 -13.85
N GLY A 54 -15.44 9.80 -14.04
CA GLY A 54 -14.77 9.92 -15.35
C GLY A 54 -15.26 8.92 -16.40
N LEU A 55 -15.88 7.81 -16.00
CA LEU A 55 -16.51 6.86 -16.94
C LEU A 55 -17.86 7.37 -17.49
N GLY A 56 -18.38 8.45 -16.96
CA GLY A 56 -19.63 9.07 -17.41
C GLY A 56 -20.86 8.18 -17.22
N ASP A 57 -21.90 8.42 -17.98
CA ASP A 57 -23.21 7.78 -17.81
C ASP A 57 -23.20 6.27 -18.09
N SER A 58 -22.17 5.75 -18.76
CA SER A 58 -22.03 4.33 -19.05
C SER A 58 -21.65 3.47 -17.82
N ALA A 59 -21.12 4.09 -16.77
CA ALA A 59 -20.78 3.36 -15.54
C ALA A 59 -22.06 2.95 -14.78
N PRO A 60 -22.19 1.67 -14.41
CA PRO A 60 -23.36 1.19 -13.69
C PRO A 60 -23.41 1.67 -12.24
N VAL A 61 -22.27 2.06 -11.67
CA VAL A 61 -22.10 2.64 -10.32
C VAL A 61 -21.25 3.88 -10.42
N LYS A 62 -21.45 4.86 -9.55
CA LYS A 62 -20.78 6.17 -9.59
C LYS A 62 -19.86 6.43 -8.42
N THR A 63 -19.99 5.67 -7.35
CA THR A 63 -19.21 5.86 -6.14
C THR A 63 -18.71 4.53 -5.58
N LEU A 64 -17.70 4.60 -4.73
CA LEU A 64 -17.23 3.44 -3.97
C LEU A 64 -18.34 2.82 -3.12
N THR A 65 -19.20 3.65 -2.52
CA THR A 65 -20.35 3.21 -1.74
C THR A 65 -21.31 2.35 -2.61
N GLU A 66 -21.69 2.86 -3.78
CA GLU A 66 -22.56 2.13 -4.71
C GLU A 66 -21.91 0.83 -5.20
N LEU A 67 -20.59 0.83 -5.46
CA LEU A 67 -19.86 -0.39 -5.81
C LEU A 67 -19.89 -1.44 -4.70
N ARG A 68 -19.69 -1.01 -3.45
CA ARG A 68 -19.80 -1.90 -2.28
C ARG A 68 -21.18 -2.52 -2.15
N GLU A 69 -22.22 -1.69 -2.28
CA GLU A 69 -23.61 -2.14 -2.22
C GLU A 69 -23.94 -3.11 -3.35
N TRP A 70 -23.46 -2.82 -4.56
CA TRP A 70 -23.60 -3.72 -5.70
C TRP A 70 -22.94 -5.08 -5.43
N ASN A 71 -21.72 -5.09 -4.90
CA ASN A 71 -21.00 -6.31 -4.54
C ASN A 71 -21.78 -7.13 -3.51
N LEU A 72 -22.32 -6.50 -2.46
CA LEU A 72 -23.14 -7.17 -1.45
C LEU A 72 -24.40 -7.79 -2.05
N ALA A 73 -25.09 -7.06 -2.94
CA ALA A 73 -26.28 -7.55 -3.62
C ALA A 73 -26.02 -8.74 -4.55
N HIS A 74 -24.81 -8.87 -5.05
CA HIS A 74 -24.41 -9.94 -5.98
C HIS A 74 -23.47 -10.99 -5.35
N ARG A 75 -23.44 -11.06 -4.02
CA ARG A 75 -22.56 -11.99 -3.29
C ARG A 75 -22.70 -13.44 -3.73
N GLU A 76 -23.93 -13.89 -3.93
CA GLU A 76 -24.21 -15.26 -4.39
C GLU A 76 -23.71 -15.55 -5.81
N ALA A 77 -23.57 -14.50 -6.63
CA ALA A 77 -22.97 -14.59 -7.97
C ALA A 77 -21.42 -14.59 -7.94
N GLY A 78 -20.81 -14.50 -6.75
CA GLY A 78 -19.36 -14.59 -6.57
C GLY A 78 -18.63 -13.26 -6.58
N SER A 79 -19.32 -12.12 -6.56
CA SER A 79 -18.70 -10.78 -6.54
C SER A 79 -17.78 -10.56 -5.35
N MET A 80 -18.03 -11.26 -4.24
CA MET A 80 -17.27 -11.14 -2.99
C MET A 80 -16.43 -12.38 -2.65
N LYS A 81 -15.93 -13.08 -3.66
CA LYS A 81 -15.11 -14.29 -3.45
C LYS A 81 -13.89 -14.04 -2.52
N TYR A 82 -13.33 -12.85 -2.55
CA TYR A 82 -12.16 -12.46 -1.77
C TYR A 82 -12.48 -11.38 -0.73
N GLU A 83 -13.77 -11.21 -0.39
CA GLU A 83 -14.28 -10.12 0.44
C GLU A 83 -13.97 -8.72 -0.13
N GLN A 84 -14.31 -7.66 0.59
CA GLN A 84 -14.08 -6.28 0.15
C GLN A 84 -13.60 -5.36 1.29
N SER A 85 -12.90 -5.91 2.27
CA SER A 85 -12.52 -5.19 3.48
C SER A 85 -11.84 -3.83 3.24
N ARG A 86 -11.03 -3.72 2.17
CA ARG A 86 -10.38 -2.45 1.82
C ARG A 86 -11.36 -1.39 1.33
N PHE A 87 -12.41 -1.80 0.61
CA PHE A 87 -13.48 -0.88 0.25
C PHE A 87 -14.30 -0.48 1.47
N ASP A 88 -14.56 -1.44 2.37
CA ASP A 88 -15.33 -1.18 3.59
C ASP A 88 -14.65 -0.14 4.47
N ILE A 89 -13.35 -0.28 4.74
CA ILE A 89 -12.61 0.70 5.55
C ILE A 89 -12.45 2.05 4.83
N SER A 90 -12.32 2.05 3.50
CA SER A 90 -12.17 3.28 2.73
C SER A 90 -13.46 4.09 2.66
N ASP A 91 -14.59 3.40 2.62
CA ASP A 91 -15.90 4.06 2.56
C ASP A 91 -16.31 4.76 3.88
N GLU A 92 -15.61 4.48 4.97
CA GLU A 92 -15.75 5.21 6.24
C GLU A 92 -15.29 6.68 6.16
N MET A 93 -14.44 7.03 5.19
CA MET A 93 -13.86 8.38 5.09
C MET A 93 -14.87 9.44 4.68
N ASP A 94 -14.82 10.58 5.36
CA ASP A 94 -15.46 11.82 4.94
C ASP A 94 -14.47 12.62 4.08
N LEU A 95 -14.69 12.63 2.75
CA LEU A 95 -13.76 13.28 1.81
C LEU A 95 -13.63 14.79 2.01
N GLU A 96 -14.58 15.44 2.66
CA GLU A 96 -14.49 16.86 2.98
C GLU A 96 -13.90 17.10 4.37
N GLY A 97 -14.43 16.40 5.38
CA GLY A 97 -14.01 16.55 6.78
C GLY A 97 -12.60 16.04 7.04
N ASP A 98 -12.20 14.92 6.39
CA ASP A 98 -10.90 14.29 6.61
C ASP A 98 -9.78 14.84 5.70
N ARG A 99 -10.08 15.77 4.80
CA ARG A 99 -9.10 16.31 3.83
C ARG A 99 -7.84 16.85 4.49
N ALA A 100 -7.99 17.74 5.46
CA ALA A 100 -6.85 18.38 6.12
C ALA A 100 -5.97 17.36 6.84
N ARG A 101 -6.56 16.35 7.45
CA ARG A 101 -5.83 15.26 8.09
C ARG A 101 -5.08 14.40 7.07
N ASN A 102 -5.73 14.05 5.96
CA ASN A 102 -5.09 13.32 4.88
C ASN A 102 -3.87 14.06 4.32
N GLU A 103 -3.95 15.38 4.17
CA GLU A 103 -2.82 16.20 3.71
C GLU A 103 -1.62 16.13 4.69
N VAL A 104 -1.88 16.17 5.99
CA VAL A 104 -0.83 16.02 7.03
C VAL A 104 -0.22 14.61 6.98
N ASP A 105 -1.05 13.58 6.91
CA ASP A 105 -0.61 12.19 6.85
C ASP A 105 0.20 11.90 5.58
N MET A 106 -0.23 12.43 4.43
CA MET A 106 0.50 12.35 3.17
C MET A 106 1.87 13.05 3.23
N ALA A 107 1.92 14.26 3.80
CA ALA A 107 3.18 14.99 3.95
C ALA A 107 4.17 14.22 4.85
N LYS A 108 3.69 13.63 5.93
CA LYS A 108 4.49 12.80 6.83
C LYS A 108 4.96 11.52 6.15
N ASP A 109 4.10 10.88 5.37
CA ASP A 109 4.46 9.68 4.62
C ASP A 109 5.61 9.96 3.64
N VAL A 110 5.53 11.07 2.89
CA VAL A 110 6.61 11.51 2.01
C VAL A 110 7.88 11.87 2.80
N LEU A 111 7.75 12.55 3.94
CA LEU A 111 8.90 12.88 4.79
C LEU A 111 9.66 11.63 5.23
N LEU A 112 8.95 10.61 5.71
CA LEU A 112 9.58 9.40 6.24
C LEU A 112 10.08 8.46 5.15
N SER A 113 9.33 8.29 4.06
CA SER A 113 9.69 7.34 3.01
C SER A 113 10.68 7.92 2.00
N ARG A 114 10.54 9.19 1.64
CA ARG A 114 11.36 9.85 0.63
C ARG A 114 12.51 10.65 1.26
N THR A 115 12.19 11.76 1.96
CA THR A 115 13.20 12.71 2.40
C THR A 115 14.18 12.09 3.41
N ARG A 116 13.66 11.41 4.43
CA ARG A 116 14.43 10.71 5.47
C ARG A 116 14.66 9.22 5.16
N GLY A 117 14.16 8.76 4.04
CA GLY A 117 14.26 7.39 3.55
C GLY A 117 15.17 7.32 2.32
N ILE A 118 14.55 7.27 1.14
CA ILE A 118 15.25 7.03 -0.14
C ILE A 118 16.29 8.13 -0.42
N ASP A 119 15.90 9.41 -0.39
CA ASP A 119 16.78 10.52 -0.76
C ASP A 119 17.96 10.60 0.21
N ALA A 120 17.75 10.44 1.51
CA ALA A 120 18.82 10.47 2.50
C ALA A 120 19.88 9.39 2.25
N VAL A 121 19.48 8.17 1.93
CA VAL A 121 20.41 7.07 1.64
C VAL A 121 21.16 7.29 0.33
N LEU A 122 20.47 7.74 -0.70
CA LEU A 122 21.10 8.04 -2.00
C LEU A 122 22.19 9.13 -1.86
N GLU A 123 21.88 10.20 -1.12
CA GLU A 123 22.80 11.31 -0.89
C GLU A 123 23.98 10.91 0.00
N GLU A 124 23.72 10.29 1.16
CA GLU A 124 24.76 9.92 2.14
C GLU A 124 25.81 8.98 1.55
N HIS A 125 25.35 8.02 0.73
CA HIS A 125 26.21 7.00 0.15
C HIS A 125 26.59 7.27 -1.31
N ASN A 126 26.17 8.41 -1.88
CA ASN A 126 26.42 8.79 -3.28
C ASN A 126 25.99 7.68 -4.26
N LEU A 127 24.74 7.22 -4.11
CA LEU A 127 24.17 6.12 -4.91
C LEU A 127 23.25 6.66 -6.00
N ASP A 128 23.20 5.96 -7.13
CA ASP A 128 22.27 6.23 -8.23
C ASP A 128 20.94 5.51 -8.06
N ALA A 129 20.91 4.39 -7.32
CA ALA A 129 19.71 3.58 -7.10
C ALA A 129 19.83 2.69 -5.85
N ILE A 130 18.69 2.23 -5.37
CA ILE A 130 18.57 1.24 -4.30
C ILE A 130 18.05 -0.05 -4.91
N LEU A 131 18.72 -1.17 -4.65
CA LEU A 131 18.31 -2.51 -5.08
C LEU A 131 17.66 -3.25 -3.92
N THR A 132 16.47 -3.79 -4.17
CA THR A 132 15.75 -4.61 -3.18
C THR A 132 15.31 -5.93 -3.81
N PRO A 133 15.34 -7.03 -3.04
CA PRO A 133 14.86 -8.31 -3.55
C PRO A 133 13.33 -8.33 -3.64
N SER A 134 12.79 -8.97 -4.68
CA SER A 134 11.35 -9.15 -4.89
C SER A 134 10.55 -7.83 -4.74
N SER A 135 9.44 -7.84 -4.04
CA SER A 135 8.56 -6.67 -3.81
C SER A 135 8.90 -5.84 -2.55
N MET A 136 10.01 -6.15 -1.85
CA MET A 136 10.31 -5.51 -0.56
C MET A 136 10.46 -3.98 -0.63
N GLY A 137 10.94 -3.44 -1.74
CA GLY A 137 11.06 -1.99 -1.94
C GLY A 137 9.79 -1.30 -2.41
N ALA A 138 8.77 -2.05 -2.84
CA ALA A 138 7.60 -1.48 -3.49
C ALA A 138 6.80 -0.55 -2.56
N GLY A 139 6.61 -0.95 -1.30
CA GLY A 139 5.89 -0.13 -0.31
C GLY A 139 6.59 1.19 -0.01
N LEU A 140 7.92 1.16 0.15
CA LEU A 140 8.73 2.37 0.38
C LEU A 140 8.65 3.32 -0.83
N ALA A 141 8.88 2.81 -2.03
CA ALA A 141 8.84 3.61 -3.26
C ALA A 141 7.44 4.18 -3.55
N ALA A 142 6.38 3.40 -3.33
CA ALA A 142 5.01 3.85 -3.50
C ALA A 142 4.66 5.02 -2.58
N ARG A 143 5.04 4.94 -1.30
CA ARG A 143 4.80 6.01 -0.31
C ARG A 143 5.67 7.23 -0.58
N ALA A 144 6.88 7.03 -1.06
CA ALA A 144 7.79 8.11 -1.45
C ALA A 144 7.38 8.81 -2.76
N GLY A 145 6.53 8.19 -3.58
CA GLY A 145 6.21 8.66 -4.93
C GLY A 145 7.41 8.61 -5.87
N THR A 146 8.32 7.64 -5.67
CA THR A 146 9.54 7.47 -6.48
C THR A 146 9.35 6.35 -7.51
N PRO A 147 10.02 6.43 -8.68
CA PRO A 147 9.98 5.38 -9.68
C PRO A 147 10.54 4.06 -9.14
N ILE A 148 9.94 2.95 -9.56
CA ILE A 148 10.45 1.61 -9.32
C ILE A 148 10.49 0.85 -10.65
N ILE A 149 11.57 0.09 -10.86
CA ILE A 149 11.74 -0.76 -12.03
C ILE A 149 11.97 -2.19 -11.55
N VAL A 150 11.19 -3.12 -12.06
CA VAL A 150 11.38 -4.55 -11.81
C VAL A 150 12.26 -5.12 -12.91
N VAL A 151 13.38 -5.71 -12.52
CA VAL A 151 14.32 -6.34 -13.45
C VAL A 151 14.38 -7.83 -13.11
N PRO A 152 14.12 -8.74 -14.07
CA PRO A 152 14.32 -10.17 -13.84
C PRO A 152 15.80 -10.45 -13.53
N PHE A 153 16.08 -11.02 -12.37
CA PHE A 153 17.44 -11.36 -11.94
C PHE A 153 17.66 -12.88 -11.91
N GLY A 154 16.64 -13.64 -11.49
CA GLY A 154 16.73 -15.06 -11.36
C GLY A 154 15.50 -15.65 -10.69
N PHE A 155 15.62 -16.85 -10.20
CA PHE A 155 14.60 -17.55 -9.46
C PHE A 155 15.15 -18.01 -8.12
N VAL A 156 14.32 -17.91 -7.09
CA VAL A 156 14.61 -18.46 -5.76
C VAL A 156 13.77 -19.70 -5.53
N SER A 157 14.39 -20.72 -4.95
CA SER A 157 13.65 -21.91 -4.54
C SER A 157 12.64 -21.55 -3.45
N ARG A 158 11.41 -22.02 -3.59
CA ARG A 158 10.40 -21.96 -2.53
C ARG A 158 10.74 -22.99 -1.46
N ALA A 159 11.63 -22.64 -0.56
CA ALA A 159 11.97 -23.53 0.55
C ALA A 159 10.72 -23.77 1.41
N GLY A 160 10.36 -25.04 1.60
CA GLY A 160 9.36 -25.47 2.58
C GLY A 160 8.08 -26.10 2.06
N ASP A 161 7.94 -26.35 0.76
CA ASP A 161 6.86 -27.20 0.27
C ASP A 161 7.32 -28.67 0.32
N SER A 162 6.85 -29.39 1.34
CA SER A 162 7.17 -30.81 1.58
C SER A 162 6.61 -31.75 0.50
N SER A 163 5.83 -31.22 -0.45
CA SER A 163 5.26 -32.01 -1.55
C SER A 163 6.22 -32.21 -2.73
N PHE A 164 7.38 -31.53 -2.73
CA PHE A 164 8.37 -31.64 -3.79
C PHE A 164 9.71 -32.17 -3.28
N PRO A 165 10.44 -32.96 -4.08
CA PRO A 165 11.79 -33.37 -3.74
C PRO A 165 12.72 -32.18 -3.48
N GLU A 166 13.69 -32.36 -2.59
CA GLU A 166 14.70 -31.33 -2.28
C GLU A 166 15.39 -30.85 -3.58
N GLY A 167 15.40 -29.55 -3.79
CA GLY A 167 15.97 -28.91 -4.99
C GLY A 167 15.04 -28.83 -6.19
N PHE A 168 13.81 -29.34 -6.10
CA PHE A 168 12.81 -29.19 -7.15
C PHE A 168 11.75 -28.16 -6.74
N ASP A 169 11.60 -27.11 -7.55
CA ASP A 169 10.53 -26.12 -7.41
C ASP A 169 9.82 -25.96 -8.77
N PRO A 170 8.58 -26.49 -8.92
CA PRO A 170 7.84 -26.40 -10.18
C PRO A 170 7.34 -24.99 -10.49
N ASN A 171 7.31 -24.10 -9.48
CA ASN A 171 6.88 -22.72 -9.61
C ASN A 171 7.83 -21.78 -8.84
N PRO A 172 9.11 -21.69 -9.28
CA PRO A 172 10.07 -20.82 -8.60
C PRO A 172 9.58 -19.36 -8.69
N ALA A 173 9.70 -18.63 -7.57
CA ALA A 173 9.40 -17.21 -7.58
C ALA A 173 10.49 -16.44 -8.33
N PRO A 174 10.16 -15.45 -9.17
CA PRO A 174 11.15 -14.56 -9.76
C PRO A 174 11.83 -13.74 -8.66
N PHE A 175 13.13 -13.60 -8.78
CA PHE A 175 13.97 -12.79 -7.88
C PHE A 175 14.34 -11.47 -8.53
#